data_3f9deec20af2388bc3af88a1686a72b6
#
_entry.id   3f9deec20af2388bc3af88a1686a72b6
#
_cell.length_a   1.000
_cell.length_b   1.000
_cell.length_c   1.000
_cell.angle_alpha   90.00
_cell.angle_beta   90.00
_cell.angle_gamma   90.00
#
_symmetry.space_group_name_H-M   'P 1'
#
loop_
_entity.id
_entity.type
_entity.pdbx_description
1 polymer ?
#
loop_
_entity_poly.entity_id
_entity_poly.type
_entity_poly.pdbx_seq_one_letter_code
_entity_poly.pdbx_strand_id
1 'polypeptide(L)'
;MEPVAGADKVTASNKIILPNDKKVYIHCLIGLAIMAIFWFIAPIEPITPVGMKVVGAFLGMVYLWSAVGSLWPSLLGLMVMAFSGYAGQGAAGFKAVFLNAFGADVVLLTLFAMVLFGAMDEAGCTKYIARWLLTRKIINGRPYAFMGVVWFTCYVISTLVSPITGLILMWPITGRIMDTLGVERRDRIWPYFFVGMFAIMTLGQPFFPFMGAQLIVVSAFGSMTGVPVDMTPVPYVPYMALNFIMTMLLMATYIAVLKFILRPDVSKLKGVDADQLAKEQPLPPMVWPQKMMLIMIPFYLIMLLMPSFLSKSNPVVNLLATLGPLGVTIVWIIFFCIIRYQGKEVLNFKEVAYRQFNWGIFFMIAAAVYGANALSNEATGVTGFLLKTLNPILGGQSEMTFVAIMFTVALIITNFANNAAMAVVLMPVILAFCGQMGLNPMPVAMGVTMMVFVAMLTPAASPHAGMMHGRTDIYKTGEILRLGFPICLVTLVYYIFIGYPLAKMLF
;
A
#
# COMPACT_ATOMS: atom_id res chain seq x y z
N MET A 1 -40.81 -10.68 -29.27
CA MET A 1 -39.77 -9.67 -29.10
C MET A 1 -40.41 -8.46 -28.44
N GLU A 2 -40.52 -8.47 -27.13
CA GLU A 2 -40.95 -7.30 -26.35
C GLU A 2 -39.72 -6.71 -25.67
N PRO A 3 -39.55 -5.37 -25.63
CA PRO A 3 -38.41 -4.75 -25.01
C PRO A 3 -38.54 -4.79 -23.48
N VAL A 4 -37.49 -5.30 -22.82
CA VAL A 4 -37.39 -5.32 -21.35
C VAL A 4 -37.32 -3.88 -20.86
N ALA A 5 -38.42 -3.41 -20.29
CA ALA A 5 -38.50 -2.16 -19.53
C ALA A 5 -37.76 -2.35 -18.19
N GLY A 6 -36.70 -1.63 -17.96
CA GLY A 6 -35.99 -1.69 -16.66
C GLY A 6 -34.61 -1.05 -16.61
N ALA A 7 -34.20 -0.28 -17.62
CA ALA A 7 -32.86 0.35 -17.69
C ALA A 7 -32.82 1.87 -17.43
N ASP A 8 -33.88 2.42 -16.83
CA ASP A 8 -33.94 3.86 -16.56
C ASP A 8 -34.22 4.11 -15.08
N LYS A 9 -33.18 4.06 -14.25
CA LYS A 9 -33.09 4.80 -12.97
C LYS A 9 -31.75 4.56 -12.23
N VAL A 10 -30.62 4.73 -12.90
CA VAL A 10 -29.32 4.96 -12.25
C VAL A 10 -28.69 6.21 -12.87
N THR A 11 -29.43 7.31 -12.88
CA THR A 11 -28.91 8.63 -13.11
C THR A 11 -29.00 9.45 -11.82
N ALA A 12 -28.39 8.96 -10.75
CA ALA A 12 -27.96 9.82 -9.65
C ALA A 12 -26.56 10.33 -10.02
N SER A 13 -26.56 11.46 -10.72
CA SER A 13 -25.57 12.53 -10.73
C SER A 13 -24.29 12.26 -9.92
N ASN A 14 -23.44 11.32 -10.36
CA ASN A 14 -22.02 11.46 -10.21
C ASN A 14 -21.60 12.51 -11.27
N LYS A 15 -21.72 13.79 -10.96
CA LYS A 15 -20.87 14.78 -11.58
C LYS A 15 -19.44 14.38 -11.20
N ILE A 16 -18.78 13.65 -12.09
CA ILE A 16 -17.32 13.58 -12.15
C ILE A 16 -16.96 15.05 -12.31
N ILE A 17 -16.50 15.68 -11.21
CA ILE A 17 -15.86 17.00 -11.28
C ILE A 17 -14.57 16.68 -12.03
N LEU A 18 -14.63 16.84 -13.37
CA LEU A 18 -13.43 16.80 -14.20
C LEU A 18 -12.50 17.86 -13.62
N PRO A 19 -11.27 17.49 -13.25
CA PRO A 19 -10.30 18.48 -12.78
C PRO A 19 -10.30 19.60 -13.83
N ASN A 20 -10.31 20.84 -13.37
CA ASN A 20 -10.25 21.98 -14.27
C ASN A 20 -9.04 21.79 -15.18
N ASP A 21 -9.26 21.54 -16.46
CA ASP A 21 -8.22 21.15 -17.43
C ASP A 21 -7.02 22.11 -17.39
N LYS A 22 -7.27 23.41 -17.15
CA LYS A 22 -6.21 24.41 -16.98
C LYS A 22 -5.29 24.09 -15.80
N LYS A 23 -5.81 23.60 -14.68
CA LYS A 23 -4.97 23.22 -13.51
C LYS A 23 -4.12 21.99 -13.82
N VAL A 24 -4.69 21.00 -14.51
CA VAL A 24 -3.94 19.79 -14.91
C VAL A 24 -2.80 20.18 -15.86
N TYR A 25 -3.05 21.03 -16.85
CA TYR A 25 -2.00 21.52 -17.76
C TYR A 25 -0.89 22.28 -17.03
N ILE A 26 -1.23 23.11 -16.02
CA ILE A 26 -0.23 23.80 -15.20
C ILE A 26 0.67 22.81 -14.48
N HIS A 27 0.11 21.77 -13.84
CA HIS A 27 0.90 20.75 -13.18
C HIS A 27 1.76 19.95 -14.18
N CYS A 28 1.25 19.66 -15.37
CA CYS A 28 2.03 19.02 -16.42
C CYS A 28 3.24 19.89 -16.83
N LEU A 29 3.01 21.19 -17.03
CA LEU A 29 4.08 22.13 -17.39
C LEU A 29 5.12 22.26 -16.27
N ILE A 30 4.69 22.30 -15.00
CA ILE A 30 5.63 22.33 -13.85
C ILE A 30 6.49 21.06 -13.83
N GLY A 31 5.88 19.88 -13.98
CA GLY A 31 6.64 18.62 -13.99
C GLY A 31 7.64 18.54 -15.15
N LEU A 32 7.23 18.95 -16.34
CA LEU A 32 8.11 19.06 -17.51
C LEU A 32 9.24 20.08 -17.28
N ALA A 33 8.92 21.24 -16.68
CA ALA A 33 9.89 22.26 -16.35
C ALA A 33 10.93 21.75 -15.34
N ILE A 34 10.50 21.01 -14.28
CA ILE A 34 11.41 20.36 -13.34
C ILE A 34 12.37 19.45 -14.10
N MET A 35 11.87 18.54 -14.94
CA MET A 35 12.71 17.64 -15.73
C MET A 35 13.68 18.40 -16.62
N ALA A 36 13.20 19.43 -17.33
CA ALA A 36 14.01 20.22 -18.27
C ALA A 36 15.06 21.06 -17.58
N ILE A 37 14.76 21.73 -16.48
CA ILE A 37 15.69 22.59 -15.73
C ILE A 37 16.94 21.83 -15.34
N PHE A 38 16.83 20.60 -14.86
CA PHE A 38 17.97 19.77 -14.45
C PHE A 38 18.86 19.32 -15.61
N TRP A 39 18.46 19.52 -16.85
CA TRP A 39 19.31 19.30 -18.04
C TRP A 39 20.25 20.47 -18.33
N PHE A 40 19.92 21.66 -17.88
CA PHE A 40 20.64 22.89 -18.18
C PHE A 40 21.39 23.45 -16.97
N ILE A 41 21.05 23.02 -15.76
CA ILE A 41 21.78 23.41 -14.53
C ILE A 41 23.14 22.72 -14.52
N ALA A 42 24.19 23.51 -14.23
CA ALA A 42 25.53 22.94 -13.99
C ALA A 42 25.49 21.91 -12.87
N PRO A 43 26.21 20.78 -12.99
CA PRO A 43 26.25 19.76 -11.96
C PRO A 43 26.70 20.35 -10.61
N ILE A 44 25.97 19.98 -9.57
CA ILE A 44 26.32 20.35 -8.17
C ILE A 44 27.14 19.21 -7.59
N GLU A 45 28.43 19.42 -7.43
CA GLU A 45 29.30 18.37 -6.89
C GLU A 45 28.83 17.83 -5.54
N PRO A 46 28.82 16.50 -5.38
CA PRO A 46 29.40 15.45 -6.23
C PRO A 46 28.44 14.84 -7.29
N ILE A 47 27.26 15.44 -7.56
CA ILE A 47 26.35 14.92 -8.59
C ILE A 47 27.00 15.07 -9.97
N THR A 48 27.01 13.99 -10.76
CA THR A 48 27.52 14.00 -12.12
C THR A 48 26.53 14.65 -13.11
N PRO A 49 26.95 15.05 -14.34
CA PRO A 49 26.03 15.57 -15.35
C PRO A 49 24.89 14.59 -15.69
N VAL A 50 25.16 13.29 -15.68
CA VAL A 50 24.16 12.23 -15.85
C VAL A 50 23.25 12.16 -14.62
N GLY A 51 23.84 12.24 -13.43
CA GLY A 51 23.10 12.26 -12.17
C GLY A 51 22.11 13.41 -12.08
N MET A 52 22.47 14.63 -12.53
CA MET A 52 21.56 15.77 -12.57
C MET A 52 20.31 15.47 -13.41
N LYS A 53 20.50 14.90 -14.60
CA LYS A 53 19.38 14.54 -15.49
C LYS A 53 18.48 13.46 -14.88
N VAL A 54 19.09 12.45 -14.21
CA VAL A 54 18.37 11.39 -13.49
C VAL A 54 17.57 11.97 -12.33
N VAL A 55 18.15 12.87 -11.53
CA VAL A 55 17.46 13.57 -10.43
C VAL A 55 16.29 14.38 -10.96
N GLY A 56 16.48 15.15 -12.02
CA GLY A 56 15.42 15.93 -12.64
C GLY A 56 14.27 15.07 -13.14
N ALA A 57 14.58 13.96 -13.84
CA ALA A 57 13.59 13.01 -14.30
C ALA A 57 12.79 12.43 -13.12
N PHE A 58 13.49 12.02 -12.05
CA PHE A 58 12.87 11.41 -10.88
C PHE A 58 12.00 12.41 -10.11
N LEU A 59 12.50 13.61 -9.80
CA LEU A 59 11.73 14.65 -9.11
C LEU A 59 10.50 15.10 -9.91
N GLY A 60 10.64 15.26 -11.22
CA GLY A 60 9.52 15.56 -12.10
C GLY A 60 8.46 14.46 -12.11
N MET A 61 8.86 13.17 -12.13
CA MET A 61 7.94 12.04 -11.98
C MET A 61 7.20 12.09 -10.64
N VAL A 62 7.93 12.22 -9.54
CA VAL A 62 7.36 12.25 -8.17
C VAL A 62 6.34 13.38 -8.03
N TYR A 63 6.66 14.56 -8.55
CA TYR A 63 5.73 15.68 -8.57
C TYR A 63 4.46 15.35 -9.36
N LEU A 64 4.60 14.82 -10.57
CA LEU A 64 3.47 14.46 -11.43
C LEU A 64 2.65 13.30 -10.88
N TRP A 65 3.27 12.33 -10.19
CA TRP A 65 2.55 11.26 -9.50
C TRP A 65 1.62 11.79 -8.41
N SER A 66 2.02 12.85 -7.75
CA SER A 66 1.21 13.47 -6.70
C SER A 66 0.14 14.42 -7.25
N ALA A 67 0.42 15.13 -8.34
CA ALA A 67 -0.42 16.23 -8.83
C ALA A 67 -1.37 15.84 -9.98
N VAL A 68 -1.01 14.82 -10.78
CA VAL A 68 -1.73 14.51 -12.05
C VAL A 68 -2.16 13.03 -12.09
N GLY A 69 -1.23 12.11 -11.79
CA GLY A 69 -1.47 10.67 -11.86
C GLY A 69 -0.19 9.91 -12.16
N SER A 70 -0.26 8.58 -12.21
CA SER A 70 0.96 7.76 -12.21
C SER A 70 1.30 7.10 -13.55
N LEU A 71 0.36 6.95 -14.49
CA LEU A 71 0.61 6.17 -15.71
C LEU A 71 1.59 6.87 -16.66
N TRP A 72 1.15 7.94 -17.34
CA TRP A 72 1.97 8.63 -18.33
C TRP A 72 3.16 9.37 -17.74
N PRO A 73 3.12 9.92 -16.49
CA PRO A 73 4.31 10.49 -15.87
C PRO A 73 5.44 9.47 -15.67
N SER A 74 5.10 8.22 -15.38
CA SER A 74 6.10 7.14 -15.28
C SER A 74 6.78 6.87 -16.62
N LEU A 75 6.00 6.78 -17.71
CA LEU A 75 6.54 6.62 -19.05
C LEU A 75 7.41 7.79 -19.47
N LEU A 76 6.96 9.02 -19.19
CA LEU A 76 7.74 10.23 -19.46
C LEU A 76 9.07 10.22 -18.71
N GLY A 77 9.05 9.91 -17.42
CA GLY A 77 10.26 9.87 -16.62
C GLY A 77 11.25 8.81 -17.09
N LEU A 78 10.79 7.60 -17.41
CA LEU A 78 11.63 6.56 -18.01
C LEU A 78 12.24 7.02 -19.34
N MET A 79 11.45 7.72 -20.16
CA MET A 79 11.92 8.28 -21.43
C MET A 79 13.01 9.34 -21.19
N VAL A 80 12.80 10.27 -20.25
CA VAL A 80 13.82 11.27 -19.90
C VAL A 80 15.07 10.63 -19.33
N MET A 81 14.94 9.59 -18.47
CA MET A 81 16.09 8.80 -18.00
C MET A 81 16.82 8.08 -19.12
N ALA A 82 16.10 7.56 -20.13
CA ALA A 82 16.72 6.92 -21.27
C ALA A 82 17.58 7.90 -22.10
N PHE A 83 17.14 9.13 -22.25
CA PHE A 83 17.93 10.18 -22.92
C PHE A 83 19.05 10.77 -22.04
N SER A 84 19.05 10.54 -20.73
CA SER A 84 20.11 11.03 -19.84
C SER A 84 21.48 10.45 -20.14
N GLY A 85 21.54 9.29 -20.79
CA GLY A 85 22.74 8.52 -21.03
C GLY A 85 23.16 7.60 -19.88
N TYR A 86 22.35 7.48 -18.82
CA TYR A 86 22.61 6.63 -17.67
C TYR A 86 22.80 5.15 -18.02
N ALA A 87 21.95 4.61 -18.89
CA ALA A 87 22.03 3.21 -19.35
C ALA A 87 22.83 3.06 -20.65
N GLY A 88 23.59 4.06 -21.07
CA GLY A 88 24.32 4.13 -22.33
C GLY A 88 23.67 5.09 -23.32
N GLN A 89 24.32 5.28 -24.46
CA GLN A 89 23.91 6.24 -25.50
C GLN A 89 23.07 5.58 -26.60
N GLY A 90 22.26 6.39 -27.28
CA GLY A 90 21.52 6.00 -28.48
C GLY A 90 20.43 4.95 -28.24
N ALA A 91 20.07 4.22 -29.30
CA ALA A 91 18.98 3.25 -29.27
C ALA A 91 19.21 2.09 -28.29
N ALA A 92 20.45 1.67 -28.08
CA ALA A 92 20.80 0.58 -27.16
C ALA A 92 20.53 1.01 -25.68
N GLY A 93 20.97 2.20 -25.30
CA GLY A 93 20.71 2.75 -23.97
C GLY A 93 19.22 2.99 -23.74
N PHE A 94 18.50 3.54 -24.71
CA PHE A 94 17.05 3.69 -24.66
C PHE A 94 16.34 2.36 -24.39
N LYS A 95 16.65 1.33 -25.20
CA LYS A 95 16.10 -0.01 -25.05
C LYS A 95 16.42 -0.62 -23.69
N ALA A 96 17.65 -0.43 -23.17
CA ALA A 96 18.08 -0.97 -21.89
C ALA A 96 17.26 -0.42 -20.72
N VAL A 97 16.91 0.88 -20.73
CA VAL A 97 16.06 1.47 -19.69
C VAL A 97 14.70 0.78 -19.61
N PHE A 98 14.02 0.62 -20.74
CA PHE A 98 12.70 0.00 -20.77
C PHE A 98 12.76 -1.52 -20.46
N LEU A 99 13.76 -2.24 -20.95
CA LEU A 99 13.93 -3.64 -20.61
C LEU A 99 14.18 -3.85 -19.13
N ASN A 100 15.06 -3.06 -18.52
CA ASN A 100 15.37 -3.18 -17.09
C ASN A 100 14.22 -2.72 -16.21
N ALA A 101 13.48 -1.66 -16.61
CA ALA A 101 12.34 -1.19 -15.87
C ALA A 101 11.18 -2.20 -15.87
N PHE A 102 10.75 -2.67 -17.04
CA PHE A 102 9.60 -3.57 -17.17
C PHE A 102 9.94 -5.06 -17.02
N GLY A 103 11.18 -5.45 -17.20
CA GLY A 103 11.67 -6.82 -16.98
C GLY A 103 12.01 -7.15 -15.53
N ALA A 104 11.90 -6.20 -14.61
CA ALA A 104 12.13 -6.47 -13.19
C ALA A 104 11.07 -7.43 -12.65
N ASP A 105 11.50 -8.47 -11.91
CA ASP A 105 10.62 -9.51 -11.34
C ASP A 105 9.42 -8.94 -10.59
N VAL A 106 9.62 -7.86 -9.87
CA VAL A 106 8.58 -7.19 -9.10
C VAL A 106 7.50 -6.56 -9.97
N VAL A 107 7.85 -6.06 -11.14
CA VAL A 107 6.90 -5.45 -12.09
C VAL A 107 6.02 -6.55 -12.67
N LEU A 108 6.64 -7.66 -13.07
CA LEU A 108 5.92 -8.86 -13.54
C LEU A 108 5.06 -9.46 -12.42
N LEU A 109 5.59 -9.56 -11.20
CA LEU A 109 4.80 -10.02 -10.04
C LEU A 109 3.57 -9.15 -9.81
N THR A 110 3.70 -7.84 -9.93
CA THR A 110 2.56 -6.91 -9.79
C THR A 110 1.46 -7.22 -10.80
N LEU A 111 1.84 -7.43 -12.07
CA LEU A 111 0.90 -7.79 -13.14
C LEU A 111 0.07 -9.01 -12.73
N PHE A 112 0.74 -10.08 -12.38
CA PHE A 112 0.08 -11.36 -12.10
C PHE A 112 -0.64 -11.37 -10.74
N ALA A 113 -0.07 -10.78 -9.71
CA ALA A 113 -0.70 -10.71 -8.39
C ALA A 113 -2.00 -9.90 -8.41
N MET A 114 -2.02 -8.74 -9.11
CA MET A 114 -3.26 -7.95 -9.25
C MET A 114 -4.37 -8.74 -9.95
N VAL A 115 -4.05 -9.55 -10.95
CA VAL A 115 -5.04 -10.39 -11.62
C VAL A 115 -5.52 -11.53 -10.71
N LEU A 116 -4.60 -12.21 -10.02
CA LEU A 116 -4.95 -13.34 -9.13
C LEU A 116 -5.86 -12.90 -7.98
N PHE A 117 -5.47 -11.85 -7.25
CA PHE A 117 -6.25 -11.35 -6.12
C PHE A 117 -7.48 -10.54 -6.57
N GLY A 118 -7.41 -9.89 -7.73
CA GLY A 118 -8.56 -9.26 -8.37
C GLY A 118 -9.66 -10.26 -8.75
N ALA A 119 -9.29 -11.46 -9.21
CA ALA A 119 -10.25 -12.53 -9.48
C ALA A 119 -10.97 -12.99 -8.21
N MET A 120 -10.29 -13.05 -7.08
CA MET A 120 -10.89 -13.38 -5.78
C MET A 120 -11.93 -12.32 -5.36
N ASP A 121 -11.64 -11.04 -5.58
CA ASP A 121 -12.56 -9.95 -5.28
C ASP A 121 -13.78 -9.96 -6.22
N GLU A 122 -13.57 -10.15 -7.52
CA GLU A 122 -14.63 -10.24 -8.53
C GLU A 122 -15.56 -11.44 -8.26
N ALA A 123 -15.00 -12.56 -7.79
CA ALA A 123 -15.78 -13.71 -7.34
C ALA A 123 -16.59 -13.44 -6.05
N GLY A 124 -16.36 -12.30 -5.38
CA GLY A 124 -17.05 -11.90 -4.16
C GLY A 124 -16.59 -12.64 -2.90
N CYS A 125 -15.40 -13.24 -2.90
CA CYS A 125 -14.85 -13.96 -1.75
C CYS A 125 -14.73 -13.07 -0.51
N THR A 126 -14.44 -11.78 -0.69
CA THR A 126 -14.33 -10.78 0.38
C THR A 126 -15.61 -10.66 1.21
N LYS A 127 -16.79 -10.80 0.60
CA LYS A 127 -18.09 -10.76 1.30
C LYS A 127 -18.24 -11.92 2.27
N TYR A 128 -17.79 -13.11 1.90
CA TYR A 128 -17.83 -14.31 2.77
C TYR A 128 -16.84 -14.21 3.91
N ILE A 129 -15.64 -13.67 3.67
CA ILE A 129 -14.65 -13.39 4.72
C ILE A 129 -15.24 -12.40 5.73
N ALA A 130 -15.80 -11.28 5.24
CA ALA A 130 -16.42 -10.27 6.09
C ALA A 130 -17.54 -10.87 6.95
N ARG A 131 -18.47 -11.59 6.32
CA ARG A 131 -19.57 -12.25 7.03
C ARG A 131 -19.07 -13.23 8.08
N TRP A 132 -18.14 -14.10 7.71
CA TRP A 132 -17.59 -15.10 8.64
C TRP A 132 -16.97 -14.45 9.88
N LEU A 133 -16.24 -13.34 9.75
CA LEU A 133 -15.67 -12.60 10.87
C LEU A 133 -16.76 -11.89 11.70
N LEU A 134 -17.68 -11.19 11.05
CA LEU A 134 -18.73 -10.41 11.72
C LEU A 134 -19.78 -11.25 12.45
N THR A 135 -19.90 -12.54 12.14
CA THR A 135 -20.84 -13.47 12.80
C THR A 135 -20.21 -14.30 13.92
N ARG A 136 -19.06 -13.84 14.48
CA ARG A 136 -18.45 -14.51 15.63
C ARG A 136 -19.16 -14.11 16.93
N LYS A 137 -19.59 -15.09 17.73
CA LYS A 137 -20.31 -14.89 19.01
C LYS A 137 -19.56 -14.02 20.03
N ILE A 138 -18.26 -13.75 19.84
CA ILE A 138 -17.45 -12.90 20.70
C ILE A 138 -17.98 -11.46 20.76
N ILE A 139 -18.75 -11.01 19.76
CA ILE A 139 -19.30 -9.66 19.68
C ILE A 139 -20.59 -9.47 20.51
N ASN A 140 -21.30 -10.55 20.82
CA ASN A 140 -22.61 -10.48 21.45
C ASN A 140 -22.55 -9.73 22.78
N GLY A 141 -23.29 -8.63 22.87
CA GLY A 141 -23.34 -7.79 24.06
C GLY A 141 -22.04 -7.05 24.43
N ARG A 142 -21.02 -7.10 23.56
CA ARG A 142 -19.67 -6.56 23.84
C ARG A 142 -19.27 -5.49 22.84
N PRO A 143 -19.58 -4.21 23.07
CA PRO A 143 -19.34 -3.12 22.12
C PRO A 143 -17.91 -3.00 21.61
N TYR A 144 -16.93 -3.07 22.51
CA TYR A 144 -15.51 -2.94 22.15
C TYR A 144 -14.98 -4.17 21.39
N ALA A 145 -15.51 -5.36 21.69
CA ALA A 145 -15.20 -6.56 20.89
C ALA A 145 -15.80 -6.44 19.47
N PHE A 146 -17.01 -5.90 19.35
CA PHE A 146 -17.63 -5.62 18.07
C PHE A 146 -16.79 -4.62 17.24
N MET A 147 -16.36 -3.51 17.84
CA MET A 147 -15.46 -2.54 17.19
C MET A 147 -14.17 -3.22 16.70
N GLY A 148 -13.52 -4.00 17.57
CA GLY A 148 -12.31 -4.74 17.25
C GLY A 148 -12.50 -5.74 16.10
N VAL A 149 -13.60 -6.50 16.09
CA VAL A 149 -13.90 -7.45 15.02
C VAL A 149 -14.16 -6.74 13.69
N VAL A 150 -14.89 -5.63 13.69
CA VAL A 150 -15.11 -4.83 12.46
C VAL A 150 -13.79 -4.28 11.93
N TRP A 151 -12.96 -3.71 12.80
CA TRP A 151 -11.65 -3.18 12.41
C TRP A 151 -10.70 -4.27 11.92
N PHE A 152 -10.69 -5.42 12.60
CA PHE A 152 -9.92 -6.57 12.15
C PHE A 152 -10.43 -7.10 10.79
N THR A 153 -11.74 -7.08 10.55
CA THR A 153 -12.31 -7.45 9.26
C THR A 153 -11.84 -6.49 8.16
N CYS A 154 -11.84 -5.18 8.44
CA CYS A 154 -11.27 -4.19 7.51
C CYS A 154 -9.78 -4.41 7.25
N TYR A 155 -9.02 -4.72 8.30
CA TYR A 155 -7.61 -5.09 8.18
C TYR A 155 -7.42 -6.27 7.22
N VAL A 156 -8.14 -7.39 7.44
CA VAL A 156 -8.05 -8.59 6.60
C VAL A 156 -8.41 -8.29 5.13
N ILE A 157 -9.49 -7.56 4.89
CA ILE A 157 -9.90 -7.22 3.51
C ILE A 157 -8.88 -6.28 2.85
N SER A 158 -8.39 -5.29 3.61
CA SER A 158 -7.38 -4.36 3.12
C SER A 158 -6.08 -5.05 2.73
N THR A 159 -5.66 -6.04 3.50
CA THR A 159 -4.45 -6.82 3.22
C THR A 159 -4.62 -7.76 2.03
N LEU A 160 -5.78 -8.40 1.89
CA LEU A 160 -6.03 -9.40 0.84
C LEU A 160 -6.34 -8.78 -0.52
N VAL A 161 -6.97 -7.61 -0.55
CA VAL A 161 -7.43 -6.99 -1.80
C VAL A 161 -6.97 -5.53 -1.90
N SER A 162 -7.64 -4.63 -1.19
CA SER A 162 -7.26 -3.22 -1.15
C SER A 162 -8.01 -2.45 -0.05
N PRO A 163 -7.45 -1.33 0.44
CA PRO A 163 -8.15 -0.43 1.36
C PRO A 163 -9.48 0.09 0.81
N ILE A 164 -9.52 0.38 -0.48
CA ILE A 164 -10.74 0.90 -1.14
C ILE A 164 -11.85 -0.14 -1.09
N THR A 165 -11.56 -1.40 -1.43
CA THR A 165 -12.52 -2.51 -1.33
C THR A 165 -13.00 -2.69 0.11
N GLY A 166 -12.07 -2.61 1.09
CA GLY A 166 -12.42 -2.66 2.52
C GLY A 166 -13.44 -1.59 2.91
N LEU A 167 -13.24 -0.34 2.51
CA LEU A 167 -14.16 0.76 2.80
C LEU A 167 -15.50 0.60 2.10
N ILE A 168 -15.51 0.31 0.80
CA ILE A 168 -16.75 0.15 0.01
C ILE A 168 -17.61 -0.98 0.57
N LEU A 169 -16.98 -2.06 1.05
CA LEU A 169 -17.71 -3.20 1.62
C LEU A 169 -18.16 -2.91 3.06
N MET A 170 -17.25 -2.43 3.92
CA MET A 170 -17.53 -2.36 5.36
C MET A 170 -18.34 -1.14 5.80
N TRP A 171 -18.25 -0.02 5.10
CA TRP A 171 -19.03 1.18 5.45
C TRP A 171 -20.54 0.95 5.38
N PRO A 172 -21.12 0.42 4.27
CA PRO A 172 -22.55 0.15 4.23
C PRO A 172 -23.00 -0.92 5.23
N ILE A 173 -22.17 -1.95 5.46
CA ILE A 173 -22.47 -3.01 6.42
C ILE A 173 -22.52 -2.43 7.82
N THR A 174 -21.47 -1.73 8.23
CA THR A 174 -21.38 -1.10 9.56
C THR A 174 -22.46 -0.05 9.75
N GLY A 175 -22.72 0.76 8.71
CA GLY A 175 -23.79 1.76 8.74
C GLY A 175 -25.16 1.15 9.02
N ARG A 176 -25.53 0.07 8.33
CA ARG A 176 -26.79 -0.66 8.57
C ARG A 176 -26.86 -1.24 9.98
N ILE A 177 -25.78 -1.83 10.47
CA ILE A 177 -25.74 -2.35 11.84
C ILE A 177 -26.00 -1.21 12.84
N MET A 178 -25.36 -0.06 12.67
CA MET A 178 -25.56 1.11 13.51
C MET A 178 -27.02 1.62 13.45
N ASP A 179 -27.60 1.70 12.24
CA ASP A 179 -28.97 2.12 12.01
C ASP A 179 -29.97 1.14 12.69
N THR A 180 -29.75 -0.18 12.58
CA THR A 180 -30.56 -1.23 13.23
C THR A 180 -30.51 -1.12 14.77
N LEU A 181 -29.35 -0.76 15.31
CA LEU A 181 -29.17 -0.56 16.75
C LEU A 181 -29.71 0.80 17.25
N GLY A 182 -30.32 1.59 16.38
CA GLY A 182 -30.87 2.91 16.71
C GLY A 182 -29.81 3.95 17.05
N VAL A 183 -28.59 3.80 16.52
CA VAL A 183 -27.55 4.82 16.66
C VAL A 183 -27.83 5.94 15.67
N GLU A 184 -28.19 7.11 16.18
CA GLU A 184 -28.51 8.26 15.34
C GLU A 184 -27.29 8.71 14.52
N ARG A 185 -27.54 9.10 13.27
CA ARG A 185 -26.49 9.66 12.41
C ARG A 185 -25.95 10.91 13.06
N ARG A 186 -24.60 11.04 13.15
CA ARG A 186 -23.86 12.08 13.88
C ARG A 186 -23.79 11.90 15.40
N ASP A 187 -24.22 10.77 15.95
CA ASP A 187 -23.84 10.41 17.31
C ASP A 187 -22.31 10.40 17.43
N ARG A 188 -21.79 10.80 18.60
CA ARG A 188 -20.35 10.89 18.86
C ARG A 188 -19.59 9.58 18.64
N ILE A 189 -20.28 8.43 18.66
CA ILE A 189 -19.66 7.12 18.41
C ILE A 189 -19.22 6.95 16.95
N TRP A 190 -19.89 7.59 15.98
CA TRP A 190 -19.57 7.44 14.56
C TRP A 190 -18.13 7.86 14.21
N PRO A 191 -17.65 9.07 14.55
CA PRO A 191 -16.26 9.46 14.32
C PRO A 191 -15.28 8.49 14.96
N TYR A 192 -15.48 8.10 16.21
CA TYR A 192 -14.58 7.16 16.90
C TYR A 192 -14.51 5.82 16.20
N PHE A 193 -15.67 5.29 15.77
CA PHE A 193 -15.75 3.99 15.14
C PHE A 193 -15.09 4.01 13.75
N PHE A 194 -15.45 4.97 12.90
CA PHE A 194 -15.02 5.00 11.50
C PHE A 194 -13.59 5.51 11.32
N VAL A 195 -13.12 6.45 12.12
CA VAL A 195 -11.73 6.88 12.10
C VAL A 195 -10.82 5.76 12.58
N GLY A 196 -11.22 5.01 13.63
CA GLY A 196 -10.50 3.82 14.08
C GLY A 196 -10.47 2.71 13.01
N MET A 197 -11.59 2.42 12.39
CA MET A 197 -11.67 1.47 11.29
C MET A 197 -10.72 1.85 10.15
N PHE A 198 -10.71 3.12 9.78
CA PHE A 198 -9.83 3.65 8.74
C PHE A 198 -8.36 3.54 9.13
N ALA A 199 -8.00 3.92 10.36
CA ALA A 199 -6.63 3.84 10.85
C ALA A 199 -6.08 2.41 10.81
N ILE A 200 -6.84 1.44 11.33
CA ILE A 200 -6.41 0.03 11.34
C ILE A 200 -6.32 -0.54 9.92
N MET A 201 -7.22 -0.15 9.04
CA MET A 201 -7.21 -0.54 7.64
C MET A 201 -5.95 -0.01 6.91
N THR A 202 -5.59 1.26 7.11
CA THR A 202 -4.40 1.86 6.48
C THR A 202 -3.10 1.28 7.03
N LEU A 203 -3.03 1.02 8.34
CA LEU A 203 -1.90 0.35 8.96
C LEU A 203 -1.76 -1.11 8.50
N GLY A 204 -2.88 -1.77 8.20
CA GLY A 204 -2.89 -3.13 7.68
C GLY A 204 -2.54 -3.24 6.19
N GLN A 205 -2.74 -2.18 5.42
CA GLN A 205 -2.50 -2.19 3.97
C GLN A 205 -1.14 -2.77 3.59
N PRO A 206 0.00 -2.35 4.18
CA PRO A 206 1.31 -2.86 3.79
C PRO A 206 1.65 -4.23 4.43
N PHE A 207 0.69 -5.11 4.68
CA PHE A 207 0.96 -6.41 5.30
C PHE A 207 1.74 -7.34 4.38
N PHE A 208 1.30 -7.52 3.13
CA PHE A 208 2.00 -8.38 2.17
C PHE A 208 3.07 -7.59 1.41
N PRO A 209 4.38 -7.92 1.55
CA PRO A 209 5.45 -7.19 0.86
C PRO A 209 5.45 -7.37 -0.66
N PHE A 210 4.72 -8.38 -1.15
CA PHE A 210 4.65 -8.77 -2.56
C PHE A 210 3.35 -8.33 -3.26
N MET A 211 2.58 -7.43 -2.65
CA MET A 211 1.31 -6.92 -3.20
C MET A 211 1.17 -5.42 -3.01
N GLY A 212 0.33 -4.81 -3.85
CA GLY A 212 -0.10 -3.43 -3.67
C GLY A 212 1.01 -2.37 -3.75
N ALA A 213 0.74 -1.20 -3.20
CA ALA A 213 1.66 -0.06 -3.28
C ALA A 213 2.95 -0.23 -2.45
N GLN A 214 2.93 -1.03 -1.38
CA GLN A 214 4.13 -1.34 -0.59
C GLN A 214 5.16 -2.14 -1.37
N LEU A 215 4.75 -2.93 -2.35
CA LEU A 215 5.65 -3.64 -3.24
C LEU A 215 6.60 -2.68 -3.97
N ILE A 216 6.14 -1.46 -4.30
CA ILE A 216 6.98 -0.41 -4.91
C ILE A 216 8.17 -0.11 -4.01
N VAL A 217 7.89 0.12 -2.72
CA VAL A 217 8.89 0.54 -1.74
C VAL A 217 9.88 -0.59 -1.41
N VAL A 218 9.34 -1.78 -1.13
CA VAL A 218 10.13 -2.98 -0.82
C VAL A 218 11.06 -3.34 -1.98
N SER A 219 10.57 -3.21 -3.20
CA SER A 219 11.35 -3.54 -4.40
C SER A 219 12.34 -2.46 -4.78
N ALA A 220 11.96 -1.18 -4.62
CA ALA A 220 12.89 -0.08 -4.79
C ALA A 220 14.07 -0.22 -3.83
N PHE A 221 13.82 -0.53 -2.55
CA PHE A 221 14.87 -0.80 -1.58
C PHE A 221 15.76 -1.97 -2.00
N GLY A 222 15.17 -3.13 -2.34
CA GLY A 222 15.93 -4.32 -2.74
C GLY A 222 16.72 -4.18 -4.05
N SER A 223 16.37 -3.20 -4.89
CA SER A 223 17.07 -2.96 -6.16
C SER A 223 18.19 -1.91 -6.07
N MET A 224 18.32 -1.20 -4.95
CA MET A 224 19.31 -0.13 -4.81
C MET A 224 20.72 -0.68 -4.64
N THR A 225 21.70 0.00 -5.26
CA THR A 225 23.10 -0.27 -5.04
C THR A 225 23.48 0.03 -3.58
N GLY A 226 24.24 -0.86 -2.96
CA GLY A 226 24.64 -0.74 -1.56
C GLY A 226 23.78 -1.49 -0.55
N VAL A 227 22.67 -2.10 -0.99
CA VAL A 227 21.94 -3.06 -0.15
C VAL A 227 22.69 -4.39 -0.17
N PRO A 228 23.05 -4.96 1.01
CA PRO A 228 23.72 -6.25 1.07
C PRO A 228 22.91 -7.35 0.36
N VAL A 229 23.60 -8.25 -0.34
CA VAL A 229 22.96 -9.33 -1.15
C VAL A 229 22.11 -10.27 -0.29
N ASP A 230 22.51 -10.50 0.96
CA ASP A 230 21.79 -11.30 1.93
C ASP A 230 20.47 -10.66 2.42
N MET A 231 20.28 -9.35 2.18
CA MET A 231 19.06 -8.61 2.47
C MET A 231 18.09 -8.52 1.27
N THR A 232 18.44 -9.13 0.14
CA THR A 232 17.59 -9.16 -1.04
C THR A 232 17.24 -10.61 -1.40
N PRO A 233 15.96 -10.97 -1.57
CA PRO A 233 14.76 -10.16 -1.35
C PRO A 233 14.46 -9.90 0.14
N VAL A 234 13.70 -8.84 0.42
CA VAL A 234 13.25 -8.54 1.79
C VAL A 234 12.56 -9.77 2.41
N PRO A 235 12.96 -10.22 3.61
CA PRO A 235 12.38 -11.41 4.23
C PRO A 235 10.89 -11.22 4.53
N TYR A 236 10.03 -12.05 3.96
CA TYR A 236 8.57 -11.87 4.04
C TYR A 236 8.02 -12.08 5.44
N VAL A 237 8.47 -13.13 6.13
CA VAL A 237 7.98 -13.46 7.48
C VAL A 237 8.27 -12.35 8.49
N PRO A 238 9.50 -11.85 8.61
CA PRO A 238 9.82 -10.69 9.43
C PRO A 238 8.98 -9.46 9.08
N TYR A 239 8.82 -9.15 7.79
CA TYR A 239 8.03 -8.02 7.32
C TYR A 239 6.56 -8.12 7.74
N MET A 240 5.94 -9.27 7.48
CA MET A 240 4.55 -9.54 7.84
C MET A 240 4.35 -9.54 9.35
N ALA A 241 5.29 -10.12 10.11
CA ALA A 241 5.26 -10.13 11.56
C ALA A 241 5.34 -8.72 12.14
N LEU A 242 6.24 -7.87 11.63
CA LEU A 242 6.34 -6.47 12.05
C LEU A 242 5.02 -5.72 11.83
N ASN A 243 4.44 -5.81 10.63
CA ASN A 243 3.17 -5.16 10.32
C ASN A 243 2.04 -5.66 11.23
N PHE A 244 1.90 -6.99 11.36
CA PHE A 244 0.82 -7.59 12.15
C PHE A 244 0.90 -7.18 13.63
N ILE A 245 2.07 -7.37 14.24
CA ILE A 245 2.28 -7.06 15.67
C ILE A 245 1.98 -5.58 15.94
N MET A 246 2.54 -4.69 15.11
CA MET A 246 2.35 -3.25 15.30
C MET A 246 0.91 -2.82 15.07
N THR A 247 0.23 -3.35 14.05
CA THR A 247 -1.18 -3.02 13.78
C THR A 247 -2.09 -3.53 14.88
N MET A 248 -1.89 -4.77 15.38
CA MET A 248 -2.69 -5.33 16.47
C MET A 248 -2.45 -4.58 17.79
N LEU A 249 -1.21 -4.19 18.07
CA LEU A 249 -0.87 -3.37 19.24
C LEU A 249 -1.57 -2.01 19.20
N LEU A 250 -1.52 -1.33 18.06
CA LEU A 250 -2.19 -0.04 17.87
C LEU A 250 -3.71 -0.16 17.93
N MET A 251 -4.28 -1.23 17.38
CA MET A 251 -5.71 -1.52 17.49
C MET A 251 -6.12 -1.72 18.96
N ALA A 252 -5.37 -2.52 19.72
CA ALA A 252 -5.61 -2.76 21.14
C ALA A 252 -5.49 -1.46 21.95
N THR A 253 -4.47 -0.65 21.65
CA THR A 253 -4.27 0.65 22.31
C THR A 253 -5.43 1.60 22.01
N TYR A 254 -5.89 1.69 20.77
CA TYR A 254 -7.00 2.57 20.42
C TYR A 254 -8.30 2.12 21.10
N ILE A 255 -8.58 0.82 21.17
CA ILE A 255 -9.70 0.26 21.94
C ILE A 255 -9.57 0.62 23.42
N ALA A 256 -8.37 0.49 23.99
CA ALA A 256 -8.13 0.84 25.40
C ALA A 256 -8.35 2.36 25.65
N VAL A 257 -7.86 3.22 24.74
CA VAL A 257 -8.10 4.68 24.82
C VAL A 257 -9.59 4.99 24.75
N LEU A 258 -10.34 4.36 23.85
CA LEU A 258 -11.79 4.53 23.79
C LEU A 258 -12.47 4.08 25.08
N LYS A 259 -12.08 2.91 25.61
CA LYS A 259 -12.72 2.32 26.80
C LYS A 259 -12.41 3.07 28.10
N PHE A 260 -11.17 3.50 28.28
CA PHE A 260 -10.70 4.02 29.57
C PHE A 260 -10.55 5.55 29.62
N ILE A 261 -10.24 6.19 28.49
CA ILE A 261 -9.96 7.64 28.40
C ILE A 261 -11.14 8.39 27.81
N LEU A 262 -11.52 8.11 26.58
CA LEU A 262 -12.53 8.87 25.83
C LEU A 262 -13.97 8.51 26.25
N ARG A 263 -14.20 7.27 26.64
CA ARG A 263 -15.46 6.73 27.19
C ARG A 263 -16.72 7.16 26.42
N PRO A 264 -16.78 6.94 25.08
CA PRO A 264 -17.98 7.24 24.34
C PRO A 264 -19.16 6.40 24.85
N ASP A 265 -20.37 6.91 24.69
CA ASP A 265 -21.55 6.11 24.98
C ASP A 265 -21.66 4.98 23.95
N VAL A 266 -21.50 3.76 24.43
CA VAL A 266 -21.59 2.53 23.63
C VAL A 266 -22.80 1.67 24.02
N SER A 267 -23.75 2.24 24.78
CA SER A 267 -24.92 1.50 25.32
C SER A 267 -25.72 0.83 24.22
N LYS A 268 -25.99 1.55 23.13
CA LYS A 268 -26.74 1.03 21.97
C LYS A 268 -26.01 -0.14 21.28
N LEU A 269 -24.68 -0.13 21.27
CA LEU A 269 -23.89 -1.22 20.68
C LEU A 269 -23.92 -2.52 21.50
N LYS A 270 -24.44 -2.51 22.74
CA LYS A 270 -24.67 -3.74 23.50
C LYS A 270 -25.77 -4.62 22.89
N GLY A 271 -26.62 -4.06 22.04
CA GLY A 271 -27.65 -4.79 21.32
C GLY A 271 -27.11 -5.63 20.15
N VAL A 272 -25.81 -5.60 19.85
CA VAL A 272 -25.23 -6.41 18.76
C VAL A 272 -25.34 -7.89 19.07
N ASP A 273 -25.93 -8.63 18.10
CA ASP A 273 -26.08 -10.07 18.12
C ASP A 273 -25.60 -10.68 16.80
N ALA A 274 -24.65 -11.62 16.89
CA ALA A 274 -24.05 -12.27 15.74
C ALA A 274 -25.05 -13.10 14.91
N ASP A 275 -26.03 -13.75 15.58
CA ASP A 275 -27.02 -14.58 14.91
C ASP A 275 -28.06 -13.71 14.17
N GLN A 276 -28.40 -12.54 14.74
CA GLN A 276 -29.23 -11.55 14.08
C GLN A 276 -28.52 -10.99 12.83
N LEU A 277 -27.26 -10.59 12.94
CA LEU A 277 -26.47 -10.11 11.80
C LEU A 277 -26.35 -11.15 10.68
N ALA A 278 -26.24 -12.42 11.02
CA ALA A 278 -26.22 -13.51 10.05
C ALA A 278 -27.55 -13.65 9.28
N LYS A 279 -28.69 -13.35 9.93
CA LYS A 279 -30.02 -13.39 9.31
C LYS A 279 -30.33 -12.15 8.46
N GLU A 280 -29.89 -10.98 8.91
CA GLU A 280 -30.15 -9.71 8.22
C GLU A 280 -29.38 -9.55 6.91
N GLN A 281 -28.26 -10.25 6.77
CA GLN A 281 -27.43 -10.22 5.55
C GLN A 281 -27.21 -11.64 5.00
N PRO A 282 -28.27 -12.30 4.49
CA PRO A 282 -28.12 -13.62 3.92
C PRO A 282 -27.24 -13.56 2.68
N LEU A 283 -26.18 -14.37 2.66
CA LEU A 283 -25.41 -14.64 1.45
C LEU A 283 -25.84 -15.99 0.89
N PRO A 284 -25.91 -16.13 -0.44
CA PRO A 284 -26.15 -17.43 -1.05
C PRO A 284 -25.06 -18.43 -0.65
N PRO A 285 -25.30 -19.74 -0.71
CA PRO A 285 -24.25 -20.73 -0.48
C PRO A 285 -23.06 -20.47 -1.41
N MET A 286 -21.82 -20.58 -0.87
CA MET A 286 -20.62 -20.44 -1.68
C MET A 286 -20.62 -21.46 -2.82
N VAL A 287 -20.41 -20.97 -4.04
CA VAL A 287 -20.18 -21.83 -5.20
C VAL A 287 -18.74 -22.38 -5.19
N TRP A 288 -18.53 -23.47 -5.91
CA TRP A 288 -17.25 -24.18 -5.90
C TRP A 288 -16.02 -23.28 -6.25
N PRO A 289 -16.07 -22.39 -7.26
CA PRO A 289 -14.95 -21.48 -7.56
C PRO A 289 -14.56 -20.58 -6.39
N GLN A 290 -15.55 -20.04 -5.65
CA GLN A 290 -15.30 -19.20 -4.47
C GLN A 290 -14.57 -19.99 -3.37
N LYS A 291 -14.99 -21.23 -3.12
CA LYS A 291 -14.31 -22.11 -2.15
C LYS A 291 -12.88 -22.39 -2.54
N MET A 292 -12.62 -22.68 -3.82
CA MET A 292 -11.28 -22.92 -4.35
C MET A 292 -10.38 -21.69 -4.21
N MET A 293 -10.87 -20.49 -4.54
CA MET A 293 -10.13 -19.25 -4.37
C MET A 293 -9.82 -18.94 -2.90
N LEU A 294 -10.75 -19.21 -1.98
CA LEU A 294 -10.49 -19.01 -0.55
C LEU A 294 -9.47 -20.02 0.00
N ILE A 295 -9.52 -21.28 -0.46
CA ILE A 295 -8.54 -22.30 -0.11
C ILE A 295 -7.17 -21.97 -0.70
N MET A 296 -7.10 -21.35 -1.87
CA MET A 296 -5.86 -20.92 -2.49
C MET A 296 -5.04 -20.01 -1.57
N ILE A 297 -5.67 -19.09 -0.80
CA ILE A 297 -4.94 -18.13 0.05
C ILE A 297 -3.95 -18.79 1.00
N PRO A 298 -4.35 -19.71 1.90
CA PRO A 298 -3.40 -20.36 2.80
C PRO A 298 -2.37 -21.22 2.04
N PHE A 299 -2.76 -21.89 0.97
CA PHE A 299 -1.79 -22.67 0.17
C PHE A 299 -0.78 -21.76 -0.54
N TYR A 300 -1.21 -20.63 -1.11
CA TYR A 300 -0.32 -19.63 -1.69
C TYR A 300 0.69 -19.12 -0.66
N LEU A 301 0.23 -18.78 0.55
CA LEU A 301 1.11 -18.33 1.62
C LEU A 301 2.08 -19.44 2.06
N ILE A 302 1.61 -20.68 2.20
CA ILE A 302 2.48 -21.81 2.52
C ILE A 302 3.56 -21.98 1.44
N MET A 303 3.20 -21.95 0.17
CA MET A 303 4.17 -22.07 -0.91
C MET A 303 5.22 -20.95 -0.91
N LEU A 304 4.82 -19.70 -0.58
CA LEU A 304 5.74 -18.56 -0.50
C LEU A 304 6.64 -18.61 0.73
N LEU A 305 6.11 -19.04 1.86
CA LEU A 305 6.83 -18.97 3.15
C LEU A 305 7.64 -20.23 3.43
N MET A 306 7.30 -21.36 2.83
CA MET A 306 7.99 -22.64 3.05
C MET A 306 9.51 -22.57 2.88
N PRO A 307 10.06 -21.87 1.84
CA PRO A 307 11.52 -21.75 1.69
C PRO A 307 12.21 -20.96 2.81
N SER A 308 11.46 -20.19 3.61
CA SER A 308 12.00 -19.45 4.75
C SER A 308 12.16 -20.30 6.00
N PHE A 309 11.46 -21.44 6.09
CA PHE A 309 11.43 -22.30 7.28
C PHE A 309 12.10 -23.66 7.06
N LEU A 310 12.14 -24.13 5.82
CA LEU A 310 12.65 -25.46 5.49
C LEU A 310 13.91 -25.40 4.65
N SER A 311 14.76 -26.42 4.79
CA SER A 311 16.01 -26.51 4.03
C SER A 311 15.77 -26.66 2.52
N LYS A 312 16.49 -25.87 1.73
CA LYS A 312 16.50 -25.95 0.25
C LYS A 312 17.10 -27.28 -0.28
N SER A 313 17.61 -28.15 0.58
CA SER A 313 18.01 -29.50 0.19
C SER A 313 16.82 -30.39 -0.20
N ASN A 314 15.61 -30.06 0.28
CA ASN A 314 14.38 -30.72 -0.14
C ASN A 314 14.01 -30.24 -1.57
N PRO A 315 13.79 -31.14 -2.55
CA PRO A 315 13.49 -30.79 -3.92
C PRO A 315 12.26 -29.86 -4.09
N VAL A 316 11.21 -30.09 -3.29
CA VAL A 316 9.98 -29.25 -3.33
C VAL A 316 10.29 -27.84 -2.82
N VAL A 317 11.01 -27.72 -1.73
CA VAL A 317 11.40 -26.43 -1.16
C VAL A 317 12.32 -25.67 -2.11
N ASN A 318 13.27 -26.37 -2.74
CA ASN A 318 14.14 -25.78 -3.75
C ASN A 318 13.38 -25.32 -4.99
N LEU A 319 12.40 -26.10 -5.47
CA LEU A 319 11.52 -25.69 -6.56
C LEU A 319 10.74 -24.41 -6.22
N LEU A 320 10.15 -24.34 -5.02
CA LEU A 320 9.41 -23.17 -4.55
C LEU A 320 10.32 -21.95 -4.39
N ALA A 321 11.55 -22.15 -3.91
CA ALA A 321 12.54 -21.08 -3.81
C ALA A 321 12.96 -20.56 -5.20
N THR A 322 13.09 -21.45 -6.19
CA THR A 322 13.42 -21.11 -7.58
C THR A 322 12.26 -20.37 -8.28
N LEU A 323 11.02 -20.81 -8.07
CA LEU A 323 9.84 -20.15 -8.59
C LEU A 323 9.67 -18.74 -8.00
N GLY A 324 9.99 -18.58 -6.74
CA GLY A 324 9.77 -17.34 -6.02
C GLY A 324 8.31 -16.87 -6.05
N PRO A 325 8.01 -15.65 -5.59
CA PRO A 325 6.64 -15.12 -5.61
C PRO A 325 6.04 -15.03 -7.01
N LEU A 326 6.85 -14.65 -7.99
CA LEU A 326 6.42 -14.52 -9.38
C LEU A 326 5.97 -15.88 -9.95
N GLY A 327 6.81 -16.91 -9.84
CA GLY A 327 6.49 -18.22 -10.35
C GLY A 327 5.30 -18.87 -9.63
N VAL A 328 5.24 -18.76 -8.29
CA VAL A 328 4.10 -19.27 -7.51
C VAL A 328 2.78 -18.59 -7.92
N THR A 329 2.81 -17.29 -8.16
CA THR A 329 1.62 -16.53 -8.62
C THR A 329 1.17 -17.01 -10.00
N ILE A 330 2.11 -17.20 -10.93
CA ILE A 330 1.82 -17.69 -12.29
C ILE A 330 1.23 -19.11 -12.24
N VAL A 331 1.76 -20.00 -11.40
CA VAL A 331 1.23 -21.37 -11.22
C VAL A 331 -0.25 -21.33 -10.82
N TRP A 332 -0.63 -20.49 -9.86
CA TRP A 332 -2.04 -20.35 -9.45
C TRP A 332 -2.93 -19.76 -10.54
N ILE A 333 -2.43 -18.79 -11.30
CA ILE A 333 -3.18 -18.24 -12.44
C ILE A 333 -3.44 -19.32 -13.49
N ILE A 334 -2.39 -20.06 -13.91
CA ILE A 334 -2.52 -21.15 -14.87
C ILE A 334 -3.54 -22.19 -14.37
N PHE A 335 -3.44 -22.56 -13.08
CA PHE A 335 -4.37 -23.50 -12.47
C PHE A 335 -5.82 -23.04 -12.60
N PHE A 336 -6.15 -21.79 -12.24
CA PHE A 336 -7.52 -21.26 -12.34
C PHE A 336 -7.99 -20.98 -13.77
N CYS A 337 -7.08 -20.72 -14.73
CA CYS A 337 -7.42 -20.60 -16.13
C CYS A 337 -7.75 -21.95 -16.77
N ILE A 338 -7.13 -23.04 -16.32
CA ILE A 338 -7.40 -24.41 -16.83
C ILE A 338 -8.71 -24.95 -16.28
N ILE A 339 -8.99 -24.70 -15.01
CA ILE A 339 -10.16 -25.24 -14.34
C ILE A 339 -11.45 -24.59 -14.88
N ARG A 340 -12.45 -25.43 -15.14
CA ARG A 340 -13.76 -25.02 -15.65
C ARG A 340 -14.86 -25.28 -14.63
N TYR A 341 -15.78 -24.32 -14.54
CA TYR A 341 -17.00 -24.45 -13.78
C TYR A 341 -18.17 -23.97 -14.64
N GLN A 342 -19.16 -24.83 -14.84
CA GLN A 342 -20.32 -24.56 -15.72
C GLN A 342 -19.92 -24.10 -17.13
N GLY A 343 -18.89 -24.69 -17.71
CA GLY A 343 -18.39 -24.39 -19.05
C GLY A 343 -17.48 -23.16 -19.18
N LYS A 344 -17.28 -22.40 -18.10
CA LYS A 344 -16.41 -21.20 -18.09
C LYS A 344 -15.16 -21.46 -17.26
N GLU A 345 -14.05 -20.80 -17.60
CA GLU A 345 -12.87 -20.77 -16.74
C GLU A 345 -13.17 -20.12 -15.38
N VAL A 346 -12.55 -20.64 -14.32
CA VAL A 346 -12.67 -20.08 -12.98
C VAL A 346 -12.01 -18.69 -12.92
N LEU A 347 -10.92 -18.49 -13.67
CA LEU A 347 -10.29 -17.20 -13.85
C LEU A 347 -10.22 -16.89 -15.35
N ASN A 348 -10.99 -15.91 -15.80
CA ASN A 348 -10.82 -15.31 -17.12
C ASN A 348 -9.81 -14.17 -17.00
N PHE A 349 -8.56 -14.46 -17.35
CA PHE A 349 -7.45 -13.50 -17.19
C PHE A 349 -7.74 -12.16 -17.86
N LYS A 350 -8.27 -12.18 -19.09
CA LYS A 350 -8.55 -10.97 -19.87
C LYS A 350 -9.61 -10.07 -19.19
N GLU A 351 -10.69 -10.66 -18.73
CA GLU A 351 -11.78 -9.91 -18.11
C GLU A 351 -11.36 -9.34 -16.74
N VAL A 352 -10.69 -10.15 -15.91
CA VAL A 352 -10.20 -9.72 -14.62
C VAL A 352 -9.14 -8.62 -14.78
N ALA A 353 -8.19 -8.79 -15.70
CA ALA A 353 -7.19 -7.77 -16.00
C ALA A 353 -7.83 -6.46 -16.48
N TYR A 354 -8.87 -6.55 -17.30
CA TYR A 354 -9.59 -5.35 -17.76
C TYR A 354 -10.28 -4.59 -16.62
N ARG A 355 -10.86 -5.29 -15.64
CA ARG A 355 -11.66 -4.68 -14.58
C ARG A 355 -10.86 -4.32 -13.33
N GLN A 356 -9.88 -5.14 -12.96
CA GLN A 356 -9.19 -5.08 -11.66
C GLN A 356 -7.75 -4.56 -11.75
N PHE A 357 -7.14 -4.56 -12.95
CA PHE A 357 -5.75 -4.19 -13.09
C PHE A 357 -5.54 -2.68 -13.03
N ASN A 358 -4.70 -2.24 -12.09
CA ASN A 358 -4.35 -0.83 -11.95
C ASN A 358 -3.09 -0.48 -12.76
N TRP A 359 -3.30 -0.05 -14.00
CA TRP A 359 -2.24 0.36 -14.92
C TRP A 359 -1.34 1.47 -14.33
N GLY A 360 -1.91 2.39 -13.56
CA GLY A 360 -1.14 3.47 -12.93
C GLY A 360 -0.10 2.93 -11.94
N ILE A 361 -0.47 1.97 -11.11
CA ILE A 361 0.45 1.32 -10.17
C ILE A 361 1.52 0.52 -10.92
N PHE A 362 1.15 -0.22 -11.96
CA PHE A 362 2.09 -1.01 -12.76
C PHE A 362 3.20 -0.15 -13.37
N PHE A 363 2.85 0.93 -14.06
CA PHE A 363 3.83 1.84 -14.65
C PHE A 363 4.65 2.58 -13.58
N MET A 364 4.02 2.94 -12.46
CA MET A 364 4.71 3.61 -11.37
C MET A 364 5.76 2.69 -10.72
N ILE A 365 5.47 1.39 -10.53
CA ILE A 365 6.46 0.44 -10.00
C ILE A 365 7.66 0.34 -10.93
N ALA A 366 7.44 0.17 -12.23
CA ALA A 366 8.53 0.07 -13.20
C ALA A 366 9.46 1.30 -13.14
N ALA A 367 8.87 2.50 -13.15
CA ALA A 367 9.63 3.74 -13.10
C ALA A 367 10.28 4.00 -11.73
N ALA A 368 9.60 3.69 -10.63
CA ALA A 368 10.12 3.88 -9.28
C ALA A 368 11.30 2.97 -8.98
N VAL A 369 11.21 1.69 -9.31
CA VAL A 369 12.30 0.71 -9.10
C VAL A 369 13.52 1.08 -9.93
N TYR A 370 13.32 1.42 -11.20
CA TYR A 370 14.42 1.84 -12.07
C TYR A 370 15.04 3.15 -11.60
N GLY A 371 14.22 4.14 -11.25
CA GLY A 371 14.68 5.44 -10.75
C GLY A 371 15.42 5.35 -9.42
N ALA A 372 14.94 4.52 -8.49
CA ALA A 372 15.60 4.28 -7.21
C ALA A 372 17.01 3.67 -7.39
N ASN A 373 17.11 2.67 -8.27
CA ASN A 373 18.39 2.07 -8.62
C ASN A 373 19.34 3.12 -9.25
N ALA A 374 18.84 3.92 -10.19
CA ALA A 374 19.65 4.97 -10.80
C ALA A 374 20.12 6.02 -9.79
N LEU A 375 19.28 6.44 -8.85
CA LEU A 375 19.63 7.41 -7.80
C LEU A 375 20.67 6.88 -6.81
N SER A 376 20.64 5.60 -6.48
CA SER A 376 21.60 4.98 -5.55
C SER A 376 22.93 4.58 -6.22
N ASN A 377 23.00 4.60 -7.56
CA ASN A 377 24.17 4.22 -8.29
C ASN A 377 25.28 5.29 -8.17
N GLU A 378 26.50 4.84 -7.88
CA GLU A 378 27.67 5.71 -7.71
C GLU A 378 27.95 6.60 -8.93
N ALA A 379 27.66 6.12 -10.14
CA ALA A 379 27.86 6.86 -11.38
C ALA A 379 27.05 8.16 -11.45
N THR A 380 25.99 8.31 -10.64
CA THR A 380 25.18 9.53 -10.56
C THR A 380 25.70 10.54 -9.54
N GLY A 381 26.45 10.11 -8.54
CA GLY A 381 26.96 10.94 -7.44
C GLY A 381 25.88 11.44 -6.46
N VAL A 382 24.65 10.99 -6.61
CA VAL A 382 23.50 11.46 -5.79
C VAL A 382 23.68 11.08 -4.33
N THR A 383 24.11 9.86 -4.04
CA THR A 383 24.36 9.40 -2.66
C THR A 383 25.37 10.30 -1.95
N GLY A 384 26.48 10.65 -2.62
CA GLY A 384 27.49 11.57 -2.08
C GLY A 384 26.95 12.98 -1.82
N PHE A 385 26.07 13.49 -2.69
CA PHE A 385 25.41 14.77 -2.50
C PHE A 385 24.45 14.76 -1.30
N LEU A 386 23.65 13.69 -1.16
CA LEU A 386 22.75 13.53 0.00
C LEU A 386 23.53 13.51 1.31
N LEU A 387 24.64 12.76 1.36
CA LEU A 387 25.53 12.76 2.53
C LEU A 387 26.06 14.16 2.82
N LYS A 388 26.64 14.84 1.84
CA LYS A 388 27.22 16.19 2.02
C LYS A 388 26.16 17.20 2.49
N THR A 389 24.98 17.19 1.89
CA THR A 389 23.92 18.20 2.13
C THR A 389 23.18 17.97 3.43
N LEU A 390 22.89 16.70 3.76
CA LEU A 390 22.11 16.35 4.95
C LEU A 390 22.98 16.08 6.18
N ASN A 391 24.31 15.97 6.03
CA ASN A 391 25.24 15.75 7.13
C ASN A 391 25.13 16.77 8.28
N PRO A 392 24.89 18.06 8.05
CA PRO A 392 24.67 19.02 9.14
C PRO A 392 23.46 18.70 10.02
N ILE A 393 22.45 17.98 9.48
CA ILE A 393 21.22 17.62 10.18
C ILE A 393 21.29 16.19 10.71
N LEU A 394 21.76 15.25 9.89
CA LEU A 394 21.73 13.82 10.16
C LEU A 394 23.07 13.25 10.62
N GLY A 395 24.17 13.92 10.29
CA GLY A 395 25.53 13.48 10.65
C GLY A 395 25.79 13.60 12.15
N GLY A 396 26.44 12.58 12.73
CA GLY A 396 26.75 12.56 14.17
C GLY A 396 25.55 12.35 15.09
N GLN A 397 24.36 12.16 14.56
CA GLN A 397 23.16 11.83 15.37
C GLN A 397 23.25 10.42 15.94
N SER A 398 22.60 10.21 17.08
CA SER A 398 22.41 8.86 17.59
C SER A 398 21.50 8.05 16.65
N GLU A 399 21.65 6.73 16.64
CA GLU A 399 20.79 5.81 15.88
C GLU A 399 19.30 6.13 16.09
N MET A 400 18.86 6.26 17.33
CA MET A 400 17.45 6.54 17.66
C MET A 400 16.99 7.92 17.18
N THR A 401 17.86 8.93 17.21
CA THR A 401 17.55 10.28 16.69
C THR A 401 17.37 10.24 15.18
N PHE A 402 18.28 9.55 14.47
CA PHE A 402 18.18 9.36 13.02
C PHE A 402 16.86 8.66 12.63
N VAL A 403 16.52 7.57 13.30
CA VAL A 403 15.28 6.83 13.08
C VAL A 403 14.05 7.70 13.36
N ALA A 404 14.07 8.45 14.47
CA ALA A 404 12.96 9.35 14.82
C ALA A 404 12.78 10.44 13.76
N ILE A 405 13.85 11.02 13.24
CA ILE A 405 13.80 12.00 12.15
C ILE A 405 13.20 11.36 10.90
N MET A 406 13.70 10.19 10.47
CA MET A 406 13.25 9.51 9.25
C MET A 406 11.78 9.13 9.33
N PHE A 407 11.32 8.59 10.46
CA PHE A 407 9.91 8.22 10.65
C PHE A 407 9.00 9.44 10.73
N THR A 408 9.45 10.53 11.37
CA THR A 408 8.70 11.78 11.44
C THR A 408 8.56 12.43 10.06
N VAL A 409 9.64 12.49 9.30
CA VAL A 409 9.62 13.02 7.93
C VAL A 409 8.70 12.17 7.06
N ALA A 410 8.80 10.84 7.12
CA ALA A 410 7.94 9.94 6.36
C ALA A 410 6.46 10.18 6.69
N LEU A 411 6.10 10.28 7.98
CA LEU A 411 4.73 10.55 8.42
C LEU A 411 4.20 11.90 7.94
N ILE A 412 5.03 12.95 7.99
CA ILE A 412 4.62 14.29 7.55
C ILE A 412 4.38 14.30 6.05
N ILE A 413 5.37 13.90 5.25
CA ILE A 413 5.30 14.04 3.79
C ILE A 413 4.21 13.16 3.16
N THR A 414 3.93 11.97 3.73
CA THR A 414 2.91 11.07 3.20
C THR A 414 1.50 11.66 3.31
N ASN A 415 1.26 12.56 4.24
CA ASN A 415 -0.04 13.21 4.38
C ASN A 415 -0.31 14.32 3.34
N PHE A 416 0.68 14.64 2.50
CA PHE A 416 0.56 15.67 1.45
C PHE A 416 0.84 15.15 0.04
N ALA A 417 1.40 13.92 -0.09
CA ALA A 417 1.81 13.38 -1.37
C ALA A 417 1.63 11.86 -1.43
N ASN A 418 1.85 11.27 -2.62
CA ASN A 418 1.71 9.84 -2.84
C ASN A 418 2.63 9.01 -1.91
N ASN A 419 2.05 8.10 -1.15
CA ASN A 419 2.73 7.31 -0.12
C ASN A 419 3.95 6.55 -0.65
N ALA A 420 3.77 5.78 -1.71
CA ALA A 420 4.84 4.96 -2.27
C ALA A 420 5.95 5.82 -2.88
N ALA A 421 5.59 6.90 -3.58
CA ALA A 421 6.56 7.82 -4.14
C ALA A 421 7.43 8.46 -3.04
N MET A 422 6.82 8.89 -1.94
CA MET A 422 7.54 9.50 -0.81
C MET A 422 8.47 8.51 -0.13
N ALA A 423 8.04 7.26 0.05
CA ALA A 423 8.92 6.23 0.58
C ALA A 423 10.16 6.00 -0.31
N VAL A 424 9.96 5.88 -1.63
CA VAL A 424 11.08 5.67 -2.58
C VAL A 424 12.07 6.83 -2.54
N VAL A 425 11.60 8.07 -2.36
CA VAL A 425 12.48 9.26 -2.21
C VAL A 425 13.36 9.16 -0.95
N LEU A 426 12.85 8.57 0.13
CA LEU A 426 13.60 8.44 1.39
C LEU A 426 14.63 7.30 1.37
N MET A 427 14.47 6.29 0.50
CA MET A 427 15.35 5.11 0.49
C MET A 427 16.83 5.44 0.25
N PRO A 428 17.23 6.28 -0.72
CA PRO A 428 18.63 6.66 -0.89
C PRO A 428 19.25 7.35 0.35
N VAL A 429 18.45 8.16 1.06
CA VAL A 429 18.87 8.82 2.31
C VAL A 429 19.12 7.77 3.40
N ILE A 430 18.23 6.81 3.55
CA ILE A 430 18.35 5.71 4.53
C ILE A 430 19.64 4.92 4.24
N LEU A 431 19.86 4.50 2.99
CA LEU A 431 21.04 3.73 2.62
C LEU A 431 22.34 4.50 2.88
N ALA A 432 22.39 5.78 2.47
CA ALA A 432 23.55 6.62 2.62
C ALA A 432 23.94 6.80 4.10
N PHE A 433 23.00 7.16 4.96
CA PHE A 433 23.28 7.41 6.37
C PHE A 433 23.44 6.14 7.20
N CYS A 434 22.67 5.08 6.93
CA CYS A 434 22.90 3.79 7.56
C CYS A 434 24.30 3.25 7.22
N GLY A 435 24.77 3.38 5.96
CA GLY A 435 26.11 3.02 5.56
C GLY A 435 27.18 3.83 6.31
N GLN A 436 27.00 5.15 6.45
CA GLN A 436 27.91 6.01 7.21
C GLN A 436 27.95 5.67 8.70
N MET A 437 26.83 5.27 9.28
CA MET A 437 26.69 4.92 10.70
C MET A 437 27.02 3.44 11.00
N GLY A 438 27.29 2.62 9.98
CA GLY A 438 27.49 1.18 10.13
C GLY A 438 26.22 0.42 10.58
N LEU A 439 25.04 0.95 10.26
CA LEU A 439 23.75 0.36 10.64
C LEU A 439 23.17 -0.52 9.52
N ASN A 440 22.43 -1.56 9.91
CA ASN A 440 21.57 -2.28 8.98
C ASN A 440 20.44 -1.35 8.47
N PRO A 441 20.34 -1.07 7.15
CA PRO A 441 19.32 -0.18 6.61
C PRO A 441 17.92 -0.79 6.61
N MET A 442 17.79 -2.13 6.66
CA MET A 442 16.52 -2.84 6.52
C MET A 442 15.48 -2.45 7.58
N PRO A 443 15.79 -2.43 8.90
CA PRO A 443 14.83 -2.03 9.93
C PRO A 443 14.30 -0.61 9.74
N VAL A 444 15.16 0.31 9.33
CA VAL A 444 14.76 1.72 9.07
C VAL A 444 13.88 1.80 7.82
N ALA A 445 14.29 1.16 6.73
CA ALA A 445 13.56 1.15 5.47
C ALA A 445 12.16 0.52 5.62
N MET A 446 12.06 -0.60 6.34
CA MET A 446 10.76 -1.25 6.58
C MET A 446 9.89 -0.42 7.53
N GLY A 447 10.47 0.22 8.54
CA GLY A 447 9.74 1.17 9.39
C GLY A 447 9.21 2.38 8.62
N VAL A 448 10.03 2.99 7.76
CA VAL A 448 9.58 4.07 6.85
C VAL A 448 8.48 3.58 5.92
N THR A 449 8.60 2.35 5.38
CA THR A 449 7.53 1.75 4.57
C THR A 449 6.20 1.70 5.33
N MET A 450 6.20 1.32 6.60
CA MET A 450 4.97 1.32 7.40
C MET A 450 4.47 2.75 7.69
N MET A 451 5.38 3.68 7.96
CA MET A 451 5.01 5.08 8.29
C MET A 451 4.36 5.82 7.13
N VAL A 452 4.79 5.62 5.90
CA VAL A 452 4.19 6.30 4.75
C VAL A 452 2.76 5.84 4.45
N PHE A 453 2.34 4.70 4.97
CA PHE A 453 0.95 4.26 4.85
C PHE A 453 0.02 4.85 5.92
N VAL A 454 0.55 5.57 6.92
CA VAL A 454 -0.26 6.32 7.92
C VAL A 454 -0.76 7.64 7.32
N ALA A 455 -1.39 7.57 6.17
CA ALA A 455 -1.79 8.69 5.33
C ALA A 455 -3.28 8.96 5.47
N MET A 456 -3.68 9.72 6.50
CA MET A 456 -5.09 9.92 6.83
C MET A 456 -5.49 11.37 7.17
N LEU A 457 -4.53 12.27 7.38
CA LEU A 457 -4.84 13.60 7.90
C LEU A 457 -5.39 14.56 6.82
N THR A 458 -5.06 14.35 5.55
CA THR A 458 -5.57 15.20 4.47
C THR A 458 -6.31 14.37 3.41
N PRO A 459 -7.26 14.97 2.68
CA PRO A 459 -7.91 14.29 1.56
C PRO A 459 -6.94 13.89 0.44
N ALA A 460 -5.81 14.58 0.33
CA ALA A 460 -4.79 14.37 -0.69
C ALA A 460 -3.81 13.26 -0.34
N ALA A 461 -3.79 12.79 0.93
CA ALA A 461 -2.86 11.79 1.43
C ALA A 461 -2.96 10.47 0.66
N SER A 462 -4.17 10.05 0.33
CA SER A 462 -4.42 8.82 -0.44
C SER A 462 -5.84 8.80 -1.01
N PRO A 463 -6.13 7.98 -2.04
CA PRO A 463 -7.49 7.86 -2.58
C PRO A 463 -8.51 7.46 -1.52
N HIS A 464 -8.16 6.55 -0.62
CA HIS A 464 -9.03 6.13 0.47
C HIS A 464 -9.19 7.20 1.57
N ALA A 465 -8.16 8.04 1.81
CA ALA A 465 -8.31 9.22 2.66
C ALA A 465 -9.26 10.24 2.04
N GLY A 466 -9.19 10.46 0.73
CA GLY A 466 -10.16 11.28 0.00
C GLY A 466 -11.60 10.78 0.18
N MET A 467 -11.82 9.45 0.11
CA MET A 467 -13.12 8.85 0.37
C MET A 467 -13.58 9.07 1.82
N MET A 468 -12.68 8.94 2.81
CA MET A 468 -13.00 9.19 4.21
C MET A 468 -13.42 10.66 4.42
N HIS A 469 -12.63 11.60 3.95
CA HIS A 469 -12.94 13.04 4.08
C HIS A 469 -14.19 13.46 3.31
N GLY A 470 -14.59 12.70 2.26
CA GLY A 470 -15.82 12.92 1.50
C GLY A 470 -17.11 12.52 2.23
N ARG A 471 -17.04 11.74 3.32
CA ARG A 471 -18.21 11.27 4.10
C ARG A 471 -18.70 12.32 5.10
N THR A 472 -19.04 13.50 4.61
CA THR A 472 -19.56 14.61 5.43
C THR A 472 -20.94 14.35 6.03
N ASP A 473 -21.63 13.28 5.60
CA ASP A 473 -22.86 12.75 6.16
C ASP A 473 -22.66 12.09 7.54
N ILE A 474 -21.47 11.54 7.79
CA ILE A 474 -21.13 10.83 9.03
C ILE A 474 -20.36 11.74 10.00
N TYR A 475 -19.37 12.46 9.50
CA TYR A 475 -18.47 13.29 10.33
C TYR A 475 -17.95 14.52 9.58
N LYS A 476 -17.44 15.48 10.35
CA LYS A 476 -16.78 16.69 9.82
C LYS A 476 -15.28 16.45 9.66
N THR A 477 -14.65 17.12 8.70
CA THR A 477 -13.20 17.07 8.51
C THR A 477 -12.42 17.37 9.81
N GLY A 478 -12.91 18.31 10.63
CA GLY A 478 -12.29 18.62 11.94
C GLY A 478 -12.30 17.46 12.94
N GLU A 479 -13.29 16.56 12.86
CA GLU A 479 -13.35 15.37 13.72
C GLU A 479 -12.32 14.33 13.27
N ILE A 480 -12.11 14.19 11.95
CA ILE A 480 -11.08 13.33 11.39
C ILE A 480 -9.70 13.80 11.86
N LEU A 481 -9.43 15.11 11.78
CA LEU A 481 -8.15 15.68 12.24
C LEU A 481 -7.97 15.51 13.74
N ARG A 482 -9.02 15.80 14.54
CA ARG A 482 -8.98 15.70 16.00
C ARG A 482 -8.67 14.28 16.49
N LEU A 483 -9.15 13.26 15.79
CA LEU A 483 -8.91 11.86 16.15
C LEU A 483 -7.70 11.27 15.42
N GLY A 484 -7.51 11.60 14.14
CA GLY A 484 -6.44 11.10 13.30
C GLY A 484 -5.07 11.60 13.72
N PHE A 485 -4.93 12.87 14.09
CA PHE A 485 -3.64 13.41 14.52
C PHE A 485 -3.05 12.70 15.74
N PRO A 486 -3.80 12.49 16.86
CA PRO A 486 -3.32 11.68 17.98
C PRO A 486 -2.99 10.24 17.57
N ILE A 487 -3.77 9.61 16.70
CA ILE A 487 -3.49 8.26 16.18
C ILE A 487 -2.17 8.23 15.43
N CYS A 488 -1.93 9.19 14.53
CA CYS A 488 -0.66 9.32 13.82
C CYS A 488 0.52 9.52 14.77
N LEU A 489 0.36 10.36 15.78
CA LEU A 489 1.42 10.63 16.78
C LEU A 489 1.72 9.39 17.63
N VAL A 490 0.69 8.69 18.13
CA VAL A 490 0.86 7.44 18.88
C VAL A 490 1.52 6.38 18.00
N THR A 491 1.12 6.28 16.73
CA THR A 491 1.74 5.37 15.76
C THR A 491 3.23 5.68 15.59
N LEU A 492 3.58 6.96 15.42
CA LEU A 492 4.98 7.39 15.30
C LEU A 492 5.79 6.99 16.53
N VAL A 493 5.29 7.32 17.73
CA VAL A 493 5.95 6.96 19.00
C VAL A 493 6.12 5.45 19.13
N TYR A 494 5.09 4.68 18.79
CA TYR A 494 5.16 3.22 18.83
C TYR A 494 6.16 2.65 17.84
N TYR A 495 6.23 3.20 16.61
CA TYR A 495 7.23 2.73 15.65
C TYR A 495 8.66 3.11 16.02
N ILE A 496 8.89 4.27 16.66
CA ILE A 496 10.22 4.65 17.15
C ILE A 496 10.65 3.72 18.29
N PHE A 497 9.81 3.52 19.31
CA PHE A 497 10.22 2.88 20.56
C PHE A 497 9.93 1.37 20.64
N ILE A 498 9.02 0.85 19.82
CA ILE A 498 8.65 -0.57 19.79
C ILE A 498 8.93 -1.15 18.41
N GLY A 499 8.45 -0.51 17.35
CA GLY A 499 8.52 -1.01 15.99
C GLY A 499 9.96 -1.11 15.47
N TYR A 500 10.79 -0.09 15.70
CA TYR A 500 12.19 -0.11 15.29
C TYR A 500 13.02 -1.15 16.05
N PRO A 501 13.00 -1.23 17.40
CA PRO A 501 13.65 -2.32 18.12
C PRO A 501 13.16 -3.70 17.69
N LEU A 502 11.86 -3.88 17.47
CA LEU A 502 11.29 -5.12 16.94
C LEU A 502 11.82 -5.43 15.54
N ALA A 503 11.88 -4.43 14.66
CA ALA A 503 12.46 -4.59 13.33
C ALA A 503 13.94 -5.00 13.38
N LYS A 504 14.74 -4.43 14.28
CA LYS A 504 16.13 -4.86 14.50
C LYS A 504 16.27 -6.31 14.96
N MET A 505 15.28 -6.83 15.67
CA MET A 505 15.27 -8.23 16.11
C MET A 505 14.81 -9.17 14.98
N LEU A 506 14.00 -8.69 14.06
CA LEU A 506 13.41 -9.48 12.98
C LEU A 506 14.28 -9.51 11.72
N PHE A 507 15.03 -8.45 11.45
CA PHE A 507 15.90 -8.25 10.29
C PHE A 507 17.37 -8.19 10.67
#